data_e41627d5003994ab8085b70ef4c46b39
#
_entry.id   e41627d5003994ab8085b70ef4c46b39
#
_cell.length_a   1.000
_cell.length_b   1.000
_cell.length_c   1.000
_cell.angle_alpha   90.00
_cell.angle_beta   90.00
_cell.angle_gamma   90.00
#
_symmetry.space_group_name_H-M   'P 1'
#
loop_
_entity.id
_entity.type
_entity.pdbx_description
1 polymer ?
#
loop_
_entity_poly.entity_id
_entity_poly.type
_entity_poly.pdbx_seq_one_letter_code
_entity_poly.pdbx_strand_id
1 'polypeptide(L)'
;MNELTGDPRYTMGRDKEETDRLIQQSRLYDGLTRQLFNDAGIRSGMKVLDIGSGAGDVSLILAELVGPEGKVIGVDGNAEILETAGARAKEAGFANVEFLAGDARMLELAGDFDALVGRLVLMYMADPAAALKHLTQRLRPGGIVAFEETDFTIYRSSSRPDTPL
;
A
#
# COMPACT_ATOMS: atom_id res chain seq x y z
N MET A 1 18.26 23.41 -8.58
CA MET A 1 18.80 22.19 -9.19
C MET A 1 18.89 21.18 -8.07
N ASN A 2 17.79 20.47 -7.83
CA ASN A 2 17.69 19.49 -6.76
C ASN A 2 17.25 18.17 -7.42
N GLU A 3 18.23 17.33 -7.71
CA GLU A 3 17.99 15.97 -8.18
C GLU A 3 17.41 15.17 -7.03
N LEU A 4 16.11 14.94 -7.11
CA LEU A 4 15.44 13.89 -6.32
C LEU A 4 15.95 12.56 -6.90
N THR A 5 17.02 12.05 -6.33
CA THR A 5 17.49 10.68 -6.55
C THR A 5 16.44 9.74 -5.97
N GLY A 6 15.45 9.37 -6.79
CA GLY A 6 14.59 8.24 -6.50
C GLY A 6 15.49 7.00 -6.32
N ASP A 7 15.22 6.20 -5.30
CA ASP A 7 15.94 4.94 -5.05
C ASP A 7 15.90 4.11 -6.35
N PRO A 8 17.05 3.75 -6.95
CA PRO A 8 17.10 3.02 -8.23
C PRO A 8 16.47 1.61 -8.15
N ARG A 9 16.05 1.17 -6.96
CA ARG A 9 15.36 -0.10 -6.73
C ARG A 9 13.85 -0.05 -7.01
N TYR A 10 13.26 1.16 -7.15
CA TYR A 10 11.84 1.32 -7.46
C TYR A 10 11.66 1.66 -8.94
N THR A 11 11.80 0.67 -9.80
CA THR A 11 11.55 0.78 -11.25
C THR A 11 10.25 0.10 -11.70
N MET A 12 9.45 -0.42 -10.76
CA MET A 12 8.20 -1.11 -11.08
C MET A 12 7.09 -0.13 -11.48
N GLY A 13 6.40 -0.41 -12.57
CA GLY A 13 5.21 0.32 -13.02
C GLY A 13 5.46 1.46 -14.02
N ARG A 14 6.56 1.43 -14.79
CA ARG A 14 6.82 2.41 -15.84
C ARG A 14 6.20 2.06 -17.20
N ASP A 15 5.76 0.81 -17.38
CA ASP A 15 5.11 0.31 -18.59
C ASP A 15 3.70 -0.17 -18.28
N LYS A 16 2.76 0.05 -19.22
CA LYS A 16 1.39 -0.44 -19.09
C LYS A 16 1.34 -1.96 -18.93
N GLU A 17 2.17 -2.69 -19.67
CA GLU A 17 2.26 -4.15 -19.57
C GLU A 17 2.73 -4.61 -18.19
N GLU A 18 3.70 -3.91 -17.60
CA GLU A 18 4.18 -4.17 -16.24
C GLU A 18 3.09 -3.88 -15.20
N THR A 19 2.35 -2.78 -15.35
CA THR A 19 1.22 -2.43 -14.49
C THR A 19 0.13 -3.50 -14.57
N ASP A 20 -0.26 -3.94 -15.76
CA ASP A 20 -1.27 -4.98 -15.96
C ASP A 20 -0.81 -6.32 -15.36
N ARG A 21 0.47 -6.66 -15.48
CA ARG A 21 1.06 -7.85 -14.85
C ARG A 21 0.98 -7.77 -13.33
N LEU A 22 1.34 -6.63 -12.74
CA LEU A 22 1.28 -6.42 -11.29
C LEU A 22 -0.16 -6.53 -10.76
N ILE A 23 -1.13 -5.96 -11.48
CA ILE A 23 -2.57 -6.08 -11.16
C ILE A 23 -3.02 -7.55 -11.20
N GLN A 24 -2.57 -8.33 -12.20
CA GLN A 24 -2.93 -9.76 -12.25
C GLN A 24 -2.30 -10.55 -11.11
N GLN A 25 -1.05 -10.27 -10.75
CA GLN A 25 -0.39 -10.91 -9.61
C GLN A 25 -1.05 -10.54 -8.28
N SER A 26 -1.47 -9.28 -8.12
CA SER A 26 -2.08 -8.81 -6.88
C SER A 26 -3.37 -9.56 -6.54
N ARG A 27 -4.14 -9.97 -7.56
CA ARG A 27 -5.37 -10.76 -7.37
C ARG A 27 -5.16 -12.08 -6.64
N LEU A 28 -3.96 -12.65 -6.70
CA LEU A 28 -3.61 -13.87 -5.95
C LEU A 28 -3.59 -13.63 -4.43
N TYR A 29 -3.34 -12.39 -4.04
CA TYR A 29 -3.25 -11.99 -2.62
C TYR A 29 -4.56 -11.41 -2.08
N ASP A 30 -5.53 -11.05 -2.93
CA ASP A 30 -6.75 -10.34 -2.53
C ASP A 30 -7.52 -11.05 -1.42
N GLY A 31 -7.59 -12.38 -1.47
CA GLY A 31 -8.24 -13.18 -0.42
C GLY A 31 -7.54 -13.06 0.93
N LEU A 32 -6.22 -13.14 0.94
CA LEU A 32 -5.40 -13.01 2.15
C LEU A 32 -5.44 -11.58 2.68
N THR A 33 -5.35 -10.58 1.79
CA THR A 33 -5.43 -9.15 2.14
C THR A 33 -6.78 -8.83 2.79
N ARG A 34 -7.90 -9.33 2.23
CA ARG A 34 -9.23 -9.17 2.83
C ARG A 34 -9.32 -9.80 4.22
N GLN A 35 -8.81 -11.02 4.36
CA GLN A 35 -8.80 -11.71 5.64
C GLN A 35 -7.98 -10.92 6.66
N LEU A 36 -6.77 -10.50 6.32
CA LEU A 36 -5.91 -9.69 7.18
C LEU A 36 -6.65 -8.45 7.69
N PHE A 37 -7.30 -7.69 6.81
CA PHE A 37 -7.98 -6.46 7.20
C PHE A 37 -9.21 -6.70 8.06
N ASN A 38 -9.97 -7.75 7.78
CA ASN A 38 -11.09 -8.14 8.63
C ASN A 38 -10.62 -8.57 10.03
N ASP A 39 -9.58 -9.39 10.11
CA ASP A 39 -9.00 -9.87 11.37
C ASP A 39 -8.37 -8.73 12.17
N ALA A 40 -7.77 -7.74 11.48
CA ALA A 40 -7.27 -6.52 12.09
C ALA A 40 -8.37 -5.59 12.62
N GLY A 41 -9.62 -5.81 12.23
CA GLY A 41 -10.78 -5.05 12.69
C GLY A 41 -11.12 -3.83 11.82
N ILE A 42 -10.68 -3.80 10.56
CA ILE A 42 -11.12 -2.77 9.59
C ILE A 42 -12.58 -3.04 9.22
N ARG A 43 -13.42 -2.01 9.32
CA ARG A 43 -14.88 -2.13 9.18
C ARG A 43 -15.53 -0.87 8.60
N SER A 44 -16.80 -0.99 8.29
CA SER A 44 -17.61 0.10 7.73
C SER A 44 -17.48 1.41 8.53
N GLY A 45 -17.41 2.52 7.81
CA GLY A 45 -17.30 3.88 8.35
C GLY A 45 -15.88 4.33 8.68
N MET A 46 -14.88 3.45 8.62
CA MET A 46 -13.50 3.81 8.95
C MET A 46 -12.84 4.68 7.88
N LYS A 47 -11.93 5.56 8.34
CA LYS A 47 -11.01 6.34 7.51
C LYS A 47 -9.64 5.66 7.49
N VAL A 48 -9.21 5.18 6.33
CA VAL A 48 -8.01 4.36 6.17
C VAL A 48 -6.99 5.06 5.29
N LEU A 49 -5.72 5.00 5.70
CA LEU A 49 -4.56 5.45 4.92
C LEU A 49 -3.83 4.21 4.37
N ASP A 50 -3.78 4.11 3.03
CA ASP A 50 -3.06 3.06 2.30
C ASP A 50 -1.78 3.63 1.71
N ILE A 51 -0.62 3.20 2.19
CA ILE A 51 0.67 3.67 1.72
C ILE A 51 1.30 2.71 0.71
N GLY A 52 1.86 3.27 -0.37
CA GLY A 52 2.32 2.47 -1.50
C GLY A 52 1.15 1.85 -2.26
N SER A 53 0.09 2.64 -2.48
CA SER A 53 -1.17 2.15 -3.03
C SER A 53 -1.07 1.63 -4.47
N GLY A 54 -0.02 2.01 -5.21
CA GLY A 54 0.21 1.57 -6.57
C GLY A 54 -1.02 1.78 -7.47
N ALA A 55 -1.40 0.74 -8.20
CA ALA A 55 -2.58 0.73 -9.07
C ALA A 55 -3.93 0.63 -8.31
N GLY A 56 -3.91 0.75 -6.97
CA GLY A 56 -5.09 0.82 -6.13
C GLY A 56 -5.69 -0.52 -5.69
N ASP A 57 -4.98 -1.64 -5.86
CA ASP A 57 -5.54 -2.96 -5.53
C ASP A 57 -5.99 -3.05 -4.06
N VAL A 58 -5.14 -2.63 -3.13
CA VAL A 58 -5.45 -2.59 -1.69
C VAL A 58 -6.51 -1.55 -1.39
N SER A 59 -6.36 -0.34 -1.97
CA SER A 59 -7.30 0.76 -1.78
C SER A 59 -8.73 0.41 -2.20
N LEU A 60 -8.92 -0.36 -3.28
CA LEU A 60 -10.25 -0.80 -3.75
C LEU A 60 -10.86 -1.85 -2.81
N ILE A 61 -10.05 -2.78 -2.29
CA ILE A 61 -10.49 -3.73 -1.25
C ILE A 61 -10.96 -2.97 0.00
N LEU A 62 -10.20 -1.97 0.41
CA LEU A 62 -10.55 -1.12 1.56
C LEU A 62 -11.81 -0.31 1.32
N ALA A 63 -11.96 0.29 0.12
CA ALA A 63 -13.13 1.07 -0.25
C ALA A 63 -14.43 0.26 -0.11
N GLU A 64 -14.37 -1.02 -0.48
CA GLU A 64 -15.47 -1.96 -0.29
C GLU A 64 -15.72 -2.27 1.20
N LEU A 65 -14.65 -2.57 1.97
CA LEU A 65 -14.74 -2.94 3.39
C LEU A 65 -15.27 -1.79 4.25
N VAL A 66 -14.79 -0.56 4.01
CA VAL A 66 -15.23 0.60 4.80
C VAL A 66 -16.57 1.15 4.33
N GLY A 67 -17.01 0.78 3.15
CA GLY A 67 -18.31 1.19 2.60
C GLY A 67 -18.45 2.69 2.34
N PRO A 68 -19.61 3.16 1.89
CA PRO A 68 -19.81 4.53 1.44
C PRO A 68 -19.66 5.60 2.54
N GLU A 69 -19.83 5.24 3.81
CA GLU A 69 -19.66 6.13 4.97
C GLU A 69 -18.18 6.21 5.41
N GLY A 70 -17.32 5.30 4.95
CA GLY A 70 -15.90 5.32 5.21
C GLY A 70 -15.13 6.12 4.16
N LYS A 71 -13.83 6.25 4.36
CA LYS A 71 -12.94 6.91 3.40
C LYS A 71 -11.60 6.19 3.31
N VAL A 72 -11.08 6.04 2.10
CA VAL A 72 -9.74 5.56 1.84
C VAL A 72 -8.91 6.66 1.20
N ILE A 73 -7.69 6.85 1.68
CA ILE A 73 -6.69 7.70 1.04
C ILE A 73 -5.52 6.80 0.65
N GLY A 74 -5.35 6.59 -0.66
CA GLY A 74 -4.19 5.88 -1.22
C GLY A 74 -3.07 6.87 -1.54
N VAL A 75 -1.86 6.56 -1.10
CA VAL A 75 -0.68 7.40 -1.36
C VAL A 75 0.38 6.59 -2.07
N ASP A 76 0.93 7.11 -3.16
CA ASP A 76 2.07 6.52 -3.87
C ASP A 76 3.01 7.60 -4.40
N GLY A 77 4.31 7.29 -4.47
CA GLY A 77 5.31 8.18 -5.04
C GLY A 77 5.21 8.33 -6.56
N ASN A 78 4.55 7.40 -7.24
CA ASN A 78 4.41 7.38 -8.69
C ASN A 78 3.03 7.94 -9.10
N ALA A 79 3.00 9.20 -9.54
CA ALA A 79 1.76 9.86 -9.96
C ALA A 79 1.07 9.18 -11.16
N GLU A 80 1.84 8.57 -12.07
CA GLU A 80 1.29 7.93 -13.27
C GLU A 80 0.47 6.67 -12.92
N ILE A 81 0.94 5.85 -11.96
CA ILE A 81 0.21 4.67 -11.52
C ILE A 81 -1.08 5.04 -10.78
N LEU A 82 -1.11 6.21 -10.13
CA LEU A 82 -2.30 6.70 -9.46
C LEU A 82 -3.41 7.13 -10.44
N GLU A 83 -3.07 7.53 -11.67
CA GLU A 83 -4.08 7.74 -12.72
C GLU A 83 -4.81 6.43 -13.04
N THR A 84 -4.08 5.33 -13.12
CA THR A 84 -4.66 3.99 -13.28
C THR A 84 -5.53 3.62 -12.09
N ALA A 85 -5.06 3.87 -10.86
CA ALA A 85 -5.83 3.61 -9.64
C ALA A 85 -7.14 4.40 -9.61
N GLY A 86 -7.10 5.70 -9.96
CA GLY A 86 -8.28 6.55 -10.05
C GLY A 86 -9.28 6.10 -11.12
N ALA A 87 -8.80 5.70 -12.30
CA ALA A 87 -9.65 5.15 -13.36
C ALA A 87 -10.35 3.86 -12.90
N ARG A 88 -9.62 2.95 -12.26
CA ARG A 88 -10.17 1.70 -11.72
C ARG A 88 -11.20 1.93 -10.62
N ALA A 89 -10.96 2.88 -9.72
CA ALA A 89 -11.92 3.25 -8.68
C ALA A 89 -13.21 3.78 -9.27
N LYS A 90 -13.12 4.64 -10.27
CA LYS A 90 -14.27 5.18 -10.99
C LYS A 90 -15.06 4.10 -11.73
N GLU A 91 -14.38 3.19 -12.43
CA GLU A 91 -14.99 2.07 -13.13
C GLU A 91 -15.71 1.12 -12.16
N ALA A 92 -15.13 0.89 -10.99
CA ALA A 92 -15.73 0.09 -9.92
C ALA A 92 -16.85 0.81 -9.15
N GLY A 93 -17.08 2.11 -9.41
CA GLY A 93 -18.14 2.91 -8.79
C GLY A 93 -17.82 3.38 -7.37
N PHE A 94 -16.55 3.34 -6.95
CA PHE A 94 -16.13 3.83 -5.62
C PHE A 94 -15.94 5.35 -5.63
N ALA A 95 -16.75 6.04 -4.83
CA ALA A 95 -16.63 7.50 -4.58
C ALA A 95 -15.91 7.82 -3.27
N ASN A 96 -15.63 6.80 -2.46
CA ASN A 96 -15.06 6.91 -1.12
C ASN A 96 -13.54 6.68 -1.07
N VAL A 97 -12.86 6.65 -2.23
CA VAL A 97 -11.41 6.54 -2.31
C VAL A 97 -10.82 7.75 -3.04
N GLU A 98 -9.70 8.24 -2.54
CA GLU A 98 -8.92 9.35 -3.09
C GLU A 98 -7.45 8.92 -3.19
N PHE A 99 -6.77 9.32 -4.26
CA PHE A 99 -5.36 9.03 -4.47
C PHE A 99 -4.53 10.31 -4.48
N LEU A 100 -3.41 10.28 -3.75
CA LEU A 100 -2.50 11.42 -3.59
C LEU A 100 -1.08 11.02 -3.98
N ALA A 101 -0.48 11.77 -4.90
CA ALA A 101 0.90 11.55 -5.30
C ALA A 101 1.88 12.18 -4.31
N GLY A 102 2.86 11.41 -3.89
CA GLY A 102 3.94 11.88 -3.03
C GLY A 102 4.43 10.86 -2.02
N ASP A 103 5.40 11.27 -1.25
CA ASP A 103 5.88 10.49 -0.11
C ASP A 103 4.93 10.68 1.08
N ALA A 104 4.28 9.60 1.52
CA ALA A 104 3.33 9.64 2.64
C ALA A 104 3.93 10.23 3.93
N ARG A 105 5.26 10.15 4.10
CA ARG A 105 5.97 10.74 5.24
C ARG A 105 6.02 12.26 5.18
N MET A 106 5.97 12.82 3.97
CA MET A 106 6.15 14.26 3.70
C MET A 106 4.82 14.97 3.42
N LEU A 107 3.77 14.23 3.07
CA LEU A 107 2.47 14.82 2.79
C LEU A 107 1.81 15.35 4.08
N GLU A 108 1.23 16.53 3.98
CA GLU A 108 0.37 17.10 5.02
C GLU A 108 -1.00 16.44 4.97
N LEU A 109 -1.08 15.23 5.53
CA LEU A 109 -2.33 14.51 5.66
C LEU A 109 -3.02 14.94 6.96
N ALA A 110 -4.30 15.26 6.88
CA ALA A 110 -5.11 15.45 8.08
C ALA A 110 -5.08 14.16 8.91
N GLY A 111 -4.82 14.27 10.21
CA GLY A 111 -4.76 13.13 11.12
C GLY A 111 -6.11 12.43 11.30
N ASP A 112 -6.23 11.67 12.39
CA ASP A 112 -7.45 10.95 12.79
C ASP A 112 -7.85 9.79 11.88
N PHE A 113 -6.85 9.12 11.25
CA PHE A 113 -7.10 7.85 10.58
C PHE A 113 -7.41 6.74 11.58
N ASP A 114 -8.36 5.90 11.24
CA ASP A 114 -8.69 4.68 12.00
C ASP A 114 -7.67 3.58 11.76
N ALA A 115 -7.13 3.50 10.54
CA ALA A 115 -6.14 2.52 10.17
C ALA A 115 -5.07 3.08 9.22
N LEU A 116 -3.85 2.54 9.36
CA LEU A 116 -2.72 2.68 8.46
C LEU A 116 -2.39 1.31 7.90
N VAL A 117 -2.40 1.18 6.60
CA VAL A 117 -2.15 -0.09 5.93
C VAL A 117 -1.16 0.04 4.78
N GLY A 118 -0.70 -1.09 4.28
CA GLY A 118 0.10 -1.21 3.07
C GLY A 118 0.35 -2.67 2.72
N ARG A 119 0.68 -2.91 1.47
CA ARG A 119 1.05 -4.24 0.98
C ARG A 119 2.31 -4.16 0.14
N LEU A 120 3.33 -4.96 0.51
CA LEU A 120 4.61 -5.07 -0.20
C LEU A 120 5.29 -3.70 -0.40
N VAL A 121 5.26 -2.84 0.62
CA VAL A 121 5.77 -1.47 0.55
C VAL A 121 6.93 -1.22 1.51
N LEU A 122 6.93 -1.82 2.70
CA LEU A 122 7.95 -1.57 3.71
C LEU A 122 9.34 -2.06 3.26
N MET A 123 9.38 -3.11 2.46
CA MET A 123 10.62 -3.65 1.90
C MET A 123 11.37 -2.68 0.98
N TYR A 124 10.70 -1.66 0.45
CA TYR A 124 11.30 -0.62 -0.41
C TYR A 124 11.73 0.63 0.38
N MET A 125 11.44 0.71 1.67
CA MET A 125 11.82 1.82 2.51
C MET A 125 13.23 1.62 3.08
N ALA A 126 14.05 2.68 3.06
CA ALA A 126 15.40 2.64 3.64
C ALA A 126 15.38 2.41 5.15
N ASP A 127 14.41 3.02 5.85
CA ASP A 127 14.15 2.82 7.28
C ASP A 127 12.64 2.68 7.52
N PRO A 128 12.09 1.45 7.39
CA PRO A 128 10.67 1.21 7.59
C PRO A 128 10.20 1.48 9.02
N ALA A 129 11.07 1.28 10.02
CA ALA A 129 10.72 1.52 11.41
C ALA A 129 10.52 3.02 11.69
N ALA A 130 11.43 3.87 11.19
CA ALA A 130 11.30 5.33 11.31
C ALA A 130 10.07 5.84 10.52
N ALA A 131 9.83 5.29 9.32
CA ALA A 131 8.65 5.63 8.51
C ALA A 131 7.35 5.30 9.25
N LEU A 132 7.22 4.08 9.77
CA LEU A 132 6.04 3.67 10.53
C LEU A 132 5.84 4.52 11.80
N LYS A 133 6.90 4.79 12.55
CA LYS A 133 6.84 5.66 13.74
C LYS A 133 6.31 7.06 13.38
N HIS A 134 6.69 7.60 12.22
CA HIS A 134 6.18 8.89 11.76
C HIS A 134 4.71 8.79 11.33
N LEU A 135 4.37 7.80 10.50
CA LEU A 135 3.04 7.63 9.93
C LEU A 135 1.98 7.28 10.99
N THR A 136 2.35 6.53 12.03
CA THR A 136 1.43 6.20 13.14
C THR A 136 0.96 7.43 13.93
N GLN A 137 1.68 8.56 13.85
CA GLN A 137 1.22 9.83 14.43
C GLN A 137 -0.03 10.40 13.74
N ARG A 138 -0.37 9.89 12.56
CA ARG A 138 -1.61 10.23 11.82
C ARG A 138 -2.82 9.43 12.27
N LEU A 139 -2.61 8.38 13.07
CA LEU A 139 -3.68 7.57 13.61
C LEU A 139 -4.31 8.23 14.84
N ARG A 140 -5.62 8.04 14.98
CA ARG A 140 -6.28 8.32 16.26
C ARG A 140 -5.77 7.38 17.37
N PRO A 141 -5.93 7.71 18.63
CA PRO A 141 -5.63 6.79 19.72
C PRO A 141 -6.37 5.45 19.55
N GLY A 142 -5.64 4.35 19.63
CA GLY A 142 -6.18 3.00 19.38
C GLY A 142 -6.38 2.65 17.90
N GLY A 143 -5.83 3.45 16.98
CA GLY A 143 -5.85 3.15 15.55
C GLY A 143 -5.09 1.86 15.19
N ILE A 144 -5.45 1.28 14.06
CA ILE A 144 -4.95 -0.02 13.56
C ILE A 144 -3.74 0.19 12.66
N VAL A 145 -2.74 -0.69 12.76
CA VAL A 145 -1.62 -0.80 11.81
C VAL A 145 -1.63 -2.21 11.24
N ALA A 146 -1.81 -2.36 9.92
CA ALA A 146 -1.86 -3.67 9.28
C ALA A 146 -1.08 -3.65 7.95
N PHE A 147 0.00 -4.42 7.89
CA PHE A 147 0.85 -4.56 6.70
C PHE A 147 0.95 -6.01 6.26
N GLU A 148 0.90 -6.22 4.96
CA GLU A 148 1.17 -7.50 4.32
C GLU A 148 2.51 -7.42 3.59
N GLU A 149 3.51 -8.16 4.08
CA GLU A 149 4.87 -8.14 3.55
C GLU A 149 5.37 -9.56 3.27
N THR A 150 6.28 -9.69 2.30
CA THR A 150 6.92 -10.97 2.00
C THR A 150 8.19 -11.14 2.83
N ASP A 151 8.27 -12.26 3.56
CA ASP A 151 9.50 -12.65 4.25
C ASP A 151 10.41 -13.47 3.31
N PHE A 152 11.49 -12.85 2.86
CA PHE A 152 12.51 -13.50 2.03
C PHE A 152 13.60 -14.24 2.83
N THR A 153 13.54 -14.26 4.16
CA THR A 153 14.56 -14.91 4.99
C THR A 153 14.62 -16.43 4.74
N ILE A 154 13.48 -17.03 4.41
CA ILE A 154 13.38 -18.45 4.07
C ILE A 154 14.22 -18.78 2.82
N TYR A 155 14.22 -17.91 1.81
CA TYR A 155 15.02 -18.09 0.60
C TYR A 155 16.52 -17.93 0.83
N ARG A 156 16.91 -17.07 1.78
CA ARG A 156 18.32 -16.90 2.19
C ARG A 156 18.85 -18.10 2.97
N SER A 157 18.00 -18.76 3.76
CA SER A 157 18.38 -19.95 4.56
C SER A 157 18.43 -21.23 3.73
N SER A 158 17.74 -21.30 2.60
CA SER A 158 17.73 -22.47 1.71
C SER A 158 18.90 -22.51 0.72
N SER A 159 19.62 -21.42 0.50
CA SER A 159 20.87 -21.39 -0.23
C SER A 159 22.03 -21.81 0.68
N ARG A 160 22.09 -23.11 1.06
CA ARG A 160 23.28 -23.70 1.63
C ARG A 160 24.33 -23.87 0.53
N PRO A 161 25.53 -23.28 0.65
CA PRO A 161 26.59 -23.48 -0.32
C PRO A 161 27.35 -24.80 -0.16
N ASP A 162 26.87 -25.77 0.61
CA ASP A 162 27.60 -26.98 0.97
C ASP A 162 26.83 -28.25 0.54
N THR A 163 26.70 -28.47 -0.77
CA THR A 163 26.56 -29.82 -1.30
C THR A 163 27.67 -30.01 -2.33
N PRO A 164 28.82 -30.66 -1.95
CA PRO A 164 29.78 -31.11 -2.96
C PRO A 164 29.12 -32.21 -3.80
N LEU A 165 29.29 -32.12 -5.12
CA LEU A 165 28.97 -33.16 -6.10
C LEU A 165 29.81 -34.43 -5.86
#